data_d8b09687b90ed9c398375341ab48f17f
#
_entry.id   d8b09687b90ed9c398375341ab48f17f
#
_cell.length_a   1.000
_cell.length_b   1.000
_cell.length_c   1.000
_cell.angle_alpha   90.00
_cell.angle_beta   90.00
_cell.angle_gamma   90.00
#
_symmetry.space_group_name_H-M   'P 1'
#
loop_
_entity.id
_entity.type
_entity.pdbx_description
1 polymer ?
#
loop_
_entity_poly.entity_id
_entity_poly.type
_entity_poly.pdbx_seq_one_letter_code
_entity_poly.pdbx_strand_id
1 'polypeptide(L)'
;MGKVNIITYADGFYIQHACIMLMSLKNIISATREYEIFIFYTNCDKKSLDNFNRSLTNFLPENINFQLVECDFNISSKLKAKSKHLNASIYDKILIYDRVPSHITKVVFFDADIVLQKDPAIIFDENLDENYVAAVRDQVFENFSEEAKKTLGINAHQYFNTGVMLVNLNKWRADDISKKSLKFALEKWNLTPYHDQDAFNYVIKGNWKEISPLWNPRILNKIVLDGKEKVYKKMEVYEKNISYLIHYSGPEKPWLYMSFHPQKGEYLKYLRISEFKNYKFPDYNLKNLIKKQIVALRRKFYFFRKRLKFT
;
A
#
# COMPACT_ATOMS: atom_id res chain seq x y z
N MET A 1 -27.13 1.34 7.53
CA MET A 1 -25.70 0.90 7.53
C MET A 1 -24.84 2.09 7.92
N GLY A 2 -23.81 1.90 8.76
CA GLY A 2 -22.95 3.00 9.22
C GLY A 2 -22.06 3.56 8.11
N LYS A 3 -21.48 4.75 8.36
CA LYS A 3 -20.53 5.43 7.49
C LYS A 3 -19.24 4.59 7.37
N VAL A 4 -18.66 4.49 6.18
CA VAL A 4 -17.40 3.79 5.93
C VAL A 4 -16.24 4.76 6.15
N ASN A 5 -15.40 4.50 7.15
CA ASN A 5 -14.25 5.34 7.46
C ASN A 5 -13.00 4.74 6.82
N ILE A 6 -12.31 5.54 6.01
CA ILE A 6 -11.09 5.15 5.29
C ILE A 6 -9.96 6.08 5.73
N ILE A 7 -8.78 5.53 5.93
CA ILE A 7 -7.57 6.31 6.17
C ILE A 7 -6.46 5.89 5.21
N THR A 8 -5.64 6.85 4.84
CA THR A 8 -4.39 6.61 4.10
C THR A 8 -3.32 7.58 4.56
N TYR A 9 -2.06 7.25 4.28
CA TYR A 9 -0.92 8.12 4.55
C TYR A 9 -0.09 8.34 3.30
N ALA A 10 0.37 9.58 3.10
CA ALA A 10 1.24 9.94 1.99
C ALA A 10 2.27 11.01 2.40
N ASP A 11 3.54 10.83 2.05
CA ASP A 11 4.49 11.94 2.04
C ASP A 11 4.39 12.75 0.74
N GLY A 12 5.18 13.82 0.62
CA GLY A 12 5.13 14.71 -0.54
C GLY A 12 5.31 14.02 -1.89
N PHE A 13 6.05 12.91 -1.93
CA PHE A 13 6.20 12.12 -3.14
C PHE A 13 4.97 11.23 -3.41
N TYR A 14 4.34 10.70 -2.35
CA TYR A 14 3.23 9.76 -2.47
C TYR A 14 1.85 10.42 -2.56
N ILE A 15 1.72 11.74 -2.32
CA ILE A 15 0.41 12.43 -2.33
C ILE A 15 -0.35 12.26 -3.66
N GLN A 16 0.35 12.31 -4.80
CA GLN A 16 -0.26 12.05 -6.10
C GLN A 16 -0.74 10.60 -6.25
N HIS A 17 -0.04 9.64 -5.64
CA HIS A 17 -0.42 8.23 -5.72
C HIS A 17 -1.64 7.95 -4.84
N ALA A 18 -1.73 8.56 -3.67
CA ALA A 18 -2.93 8.56 -2.84
C ALA A 18 -4.13 9.18 -3.58
N CYS A 19 -3.93 10.26 -4.34
CA CYS A 19 -4.96 10.84 -5.20
C CYS A 19 -5.50 9.80 -6.21
N ILE A 20 -4.62 9.09 -6.91
CA ILE A 20 -5.00 8.07 -7.89
C ILE A 20 -5.75 6.91 -7.23
N MET A 21 -5.31 6.48 -6.04
CA MET A 21 -5.99 5.46 -5.25
C MET A 21 -7.42 5.90 -4.92
N LEU A 22 -7.62 7.11 -4.42
CA LEU A 22 -8.95 7.64 -4.07
C LEU A 22 -9.84 7.88 -5.29
N MET A 23 -9.29 8.34 -6.41
CA MET A 23 -10.05 8.46 -7.66
C MET A 23 -10.57 7.11 -8.15
N SER A 24 -9.94 6.00 -7.81
CA SER A 24 -10.42 4.66 -8.17
C SER A 24 -11.73 4.27 -7.49
N LEU A 25 -12.13 4.97 -6.44
CA LEU A 25 -13.39 4.74 -5.71
C LEU A 25 -14.64 5.09 -6.55
N LYS A 26 -14.56 6.07 -7.45
CA LYS A 26 -15.72 6.67 -8.13
C LYS A 26 -16.77 5.68 -8.64
N ASN A 27 -16.32 4.60 -9.26
CA ASN A 27 -17.20 3.68 -9.99
C ASN A 27 -17.46 2.37 -9.25
N ILE A 28 -17.00 2.25 -8.01
CA ILE A 28 -17.03 0.98 -7.27
C ILE A 28 -17.75 1.07 -5.93
N ILE A 29 -17.99 2.28 -5.44
CA ILE A 29 -18.69 2.51 -4.16
C ILE A 29 -20.19 2.42 -4.31
N SER A 30 -20.87 2.06 -3.22
CA SER A 30 -22.32 2.08 -3.12
C SER A 30 -22.85 3.50 -3.05
N ALA A 31 -23.86 3.82 -3.85
CA ALA A 31 -24.54 5.12 -3.80
C ALA A 31 -25.38 5.32 -2.52
N THR A 32 -25.67 4.25 -1.78
CA THR A 32 -26.51 4.28 -0.57
C THR A 32 -25.71 4.36 0.73
N ARG A 33 -24.37 4.48 0.65
CA ARG A 33 -23.47 4.58 1.81
C ARG A 33 -22.70 5.87 1.79
N GLU A 34 -22.47 6.41 2.97
CA GLU A 34 -21.57 7.54 3.21
C GLU A 34 -20.15 7.05 3.43
N TYR A 35 -19.18 7.77 2.86
CA TYR A 35 -17.75 7.49 3.04
C TYR A 35 -17.05 8.71 3.63
N GLU A 36 -16.23 8.49 4.65
CA GLU A 36 -15.41 9.53 5.26
C GLU A 36 -13.95 9.13 5.18
N ILE A 37 -13.11 9.97 4.54
CA ILE A 37 -11.74 9.65 4.20
C ILE A 37 -10.80 10.66 4.84
N PHE A 38 -9.85 10.18 5.64
CA PHE A 38 -8.79 10.99 6.21
C PHE A 38 -7.48 10.69 5.48
N ILE A 39 -6.90 11.69 4.85
CA ILE A 39 -5.63 11.62 4.17
C ILE A 39 -4.59 12.30 5.05
N PHE A 40 -3.84 11.49 5.78
CA PHE A 40 -2.74 11.97 6.59
C PHE A 40 -1.52 12.20 5.70
N TYR A 41 -0.89 13.38 5.82
CA TYR A 41 0.24 13.71 4.96
C TYR A 41 1.35 14.45 5.70
N THR A 42 2.58 14.34 5.15
CA THR A 42 3.76 15.09 5.60
C THR A 42 4.54 15.62 4.40
N ASN A 43 5.23 16.73 4.57
CA ASN A 43 6.18 17.29 3.59
C ASN A 43 5.60 17.48 2.17
N CYS A 44 4.33 17.87 2.06
CA CYS A 44 3.69 18.15 0.77
C CYS A 44 3.77 19.64 0.42
N ASP A 45 4.15 19.97 -0.80
CA ASP A 45 4.07 21.35 -1.28
C ASP A 45 2.62 21.76 -1.60
N LYS A 46 2.36 23.06 -1.51
CA LYS A 46 1.03 23.64 -1.73
C LYS A 46 0.43 23.27 -3.10
N LYS A 47 1.25 23.27 -4.16
CA LYS A 47 0.77 22.95 -5.51
C LYS A 47 0.29 21.50 -5.60
N SER A 48 1.00 20.57 -4.98
CA SER A 48 0.60 19.16 -4.93
C SER A 48 -0.69 18.96 -4.14
N LEU A 49 -0.89 19.68 -3.02
CA LEU A 49 -2.13 19.67 -2.24
C LEU A 49 -3.30 20.28 -3.02
N ASP A 50 -3.08 21.41 -3.73
CA ASP A 50 -4.08 22.03 -4.58
C ASP A 50 -4.50 21.12 -5.75
N ASN A 51 -3.54 20.44 -6.39
CA ASN A 51 -3.82 19.45 -7.43
C ASN A 51 -4.61 18.25 -6.89
N PHE A 52 -4.26 17.78 -5.72
CA PHE A 52 -4.97 16.70 -5.00
C PHE A 52 -6.43 17.09 -4.76
N ASN A 53 -6.65 18.24 -4.12
CA ASN A 53 -7.99 18.74 -3.81
C ASN A 53 -8.84 18.90 -5.07
N ARG A 54 -8.34 19.58 -6.11
CA ARG A 54 -9.07 19.77 -7.38
C ARG A 54 -9.41 18.43 -8.05
N SER A 55 -8.46 17.48 -8.06
CA SER A 55 -8.70 16.17 -8.65
C SER A 55 -9.85 15.44 -7.95
N LEU A 56 -9.87 15.42 -6.61
CA LEU A 56 -10.89 14.69 -5.87
C LEU A 56 -12.24 15.41 -5.89
N THR A 57 -12.26 16.72 -5.66
CA THR A 57 -13.51 17.53 -5.65
C THR A 57 -14.24 17.43 -6.99
N ASN A 58 -13.51 17.43 -8.10
CA ASN A 58 -14.10 17.36 -9.44
C ASN A 58 -14.49 15.93 -9.86
N PHE A 59 -14.01 14.91 -9.16
CA PHE A 59 -14.12 13.55 -9.65
C PHE A 59 -14.93 12.63 -8.74
N LEU A 60 -14.86 12.80 -7.43
CA LEU A 60 -15.56 11.92 -6.48
C LEU A 60 -17.05 12.27 -6.40
N PRO A 61 -17.92 11.29 -6.15
CA PRO A 61 -19.34 11.51 -5.92
C PRO A 61 -19.60 12.16 -4.55
N GLU A 62 -20.77 12.78 -4.40
CA GLU A 62 -21.16 13.59 -3.24
C GLU A 62 -21.23 12.82 -1.91
N ASN A 63 -21.41 11.51 -1.96
CA ASN A 63 -21.44 10.65 -0.78
C ASN A 63 -20.04 10.29 -0.24
N ILE A 64 -18.98 10.89 -0.80
CA ILE A 64 -17.61 10.82 -0.27
C ILE A 64 -17.20 12.18 0.31
N ASN A 65 -16.97 12.23 1.61
CA ASN A 65 -16.29 13.34 2.27
C ASN A 65 -14.81 12.99 2.47
N PHE A 66 -13.90 13.92 2.22
CA PHE A 66 -12.48 13.72 2.47
C PHE A 66 -11.84 14.92 3.18
N GLN A 67 -10.84 14.64 3.99
CA GLN A 67 -10.10 15.63 4.76
C GLN A 67 -8.59 15.37 4.62
N LEU A 68 -7.85 16.42 4.28
CA LEU A 68 -6.38 16.42 4.34
C LEU A 68 -5.95 16.80 5.77
N VAL A 69 -5.19 15.94 6.40
CA VAL A 69 -4.70 16.12 7.77
C VAL A 69 -3.18 16.17 7.75
N GLU A 70 -2.62 17.35 7.98
CA GLU A 70 -1.17 17.50 8.06
C GLU A 70 -0.63 16.88 9.36
N CYS A 71 0.43 16.10 9.23
CA CYS A 71 1.09 15.43 10.34
C CYS A 71 2.50 15.97 10.50
N ASP A 72 2.79 16.50 11.67
CA ASP A 72 4.15 16.81 12.12
C ASP A 72 4.46 15.97 13.35
N PHE A 73 5.00 14.78 13.12
CA PHE A 73 5.38 13.88 14.22
C PHE A 73 6.82 14.10 14.70
N ASN A 74 7.60 14.92 13.98
CA ASN A 74 9.02 15.21 14.28
C ASN A 74 9.90 13.96 14.49
N ILE A 75 9.48 12.80 13.97
CA ILE A 75 10.22 11.55 14.10
C ILE A 75 11.48 11.59 13.24
N SER A 76 11.41 12.27 12.10
CA SER A 76 12.55 12.44 11.18
C SER A 76 13.77 13.07 11.86
N SER A 77 13.57 14.01 12.78
CA SER A 77 14.67 14.64 13.54
C SER A 77 15.33 13.66 14.53
N LYS A 78 14.53 12.77 15.12
CA LYS A 78 15.01 11.74 16.06
C LYS A 78 15.72 10.59 15.34
N LEU A 79 15.36 10.30 14.09
CA LEU A 79 15.91 9.21 13.28
C LEU A 79 17.13 9.61 12.46
N LYS A 80 17.21 10.87 11.98
CA LYS A 80 18.41 11.40 11.28
C LYS A 80 19.69 11.27 12.10
N ALA A 81 19.55 11.25 13.43
CA ALA A 81 20.68 11.00 14.32
C ALA A 81 21.16 9.54 14.31
N LYS A 82 20.35 8.57 13.79
CA LYS A 82 20.67 7.14 13.84
C LYS A 82 20.96 6.52 12.46
N SER A 83 20.44 7.05 11.35
CA SER A 83 20.71 6.54 10.00
C SER A 83 20.41 7.56 8.90
N LYS A 84 21.36 7.70 7.95
CA LYS A 84 21.19 8.54 6.73
C LYS A 84 20.24 7.93 5.68
N HIS A 85 19.80 6.70 5.84
CA HIS A 85 19.08 5.92 4.82
C HIS A 85 17.63 5.63 5.16
N LEU A 86 17.15 6.00 6.37
CA LEU A 86 15.77 5.76 6.77
C LEU A 86 14.89 6.92 6.32
N ASN A 87 13.92 6.58 5.46
CA ASN A 87 12.83 7.51 5.17
C ASN A 87 11.89 7.56 6.40
N ALA A 88 11.92 8.68 7.10
CA ALA A 88 11.14 8.88 8.33
C ALA A 88 9.63 8.76 8.13
N SER A 89 9.14 8.94 6.91
CA SER A 89 7.73 8.83 6.56
C SER A 89 7.14 7.43 6.83
N ILE A 90 7.98 6.38 6.85
CA ILE A 90 7.55 5.03 7.21
C ILE A 90 7.06 4.95 8.66
N TYR A 91 7.67 5.73 9.55
CA TYR A 91 7.31 5.72 10.98
C TYR A 91 6.12 6.63 11.27
N ASP A 92 5.90 7.66 10.46
CA ASP A 92 4.72 8.52 10.57
C ASP A 92 3.44 7.70 10.36
N LYS A 93 3.46 6.73 9.43
CA LYS A 93 2.37 5.78 9.21
C LYS A 93 1.96 5.02 10.48
N ILE A 94 2.88 4.77 11.41
CA ILE A 94 2.57 4.10 12.68
C ILE A 94 1.67 4.96 13.58
N LEU A 95 1.80 6.29 13.50
CA LEU A 95 1.15 7.23 14.41
C LEU A 95 -0.17 7.80 13.89
N ILE A 96 -0.52 7.63 12.63
CA ILE A 96 -1.74 8.21 12.06
C ILE A 96 -3.03 7.70 12.74
N TYR A 97 -3.02 6.47 13.25
CA TYR A 97 -4.19 5.86 13.92
C TYR A 97 -4.63 6.63 15.16
N ASP A 98 -3.67 7.26 15.86
CA ASP A 98 -3.93 8.09 17.04
C ASP A 98 -4.45 9.49 16.67
N ARG A 99 -4.38 9.86 15.37
CA ARG A 99 -4.88 11.14 14.85
C ARG A 99 -6.31 11.04 14.29
N VAL A 100 -6.82 9.83 14.11
CA VAL A 100 -8.23 9.64 13.72
C VAL A 100 -9.14 10.15 14.86
N PRO A 101 -10.23 10.92 14.57
CA PRO A 101 -11.13 11.42 15.58
C PRO A 101 -11.61 10.35 16.56
N SER A 102 -11.70 10.67 17.85
CA SER A 102 -11.96 9.71 18.93
C SER A 102 -13.30 8.99 18.82
N HIS A 103 -14.30 9.62 18.21
CA HIS A 103 -15.62 9.03 17.98
C HIS A 103 -15.61 7.94 16.90
N ILE A 104 -14.58 7.87 16.07
CA ILE A 104 -14.42 6.83 15.06
C ILE A 104 -13.75 5.62 15.71
N THR A 105 -14.46 4.50 15.71
CA THR A 105 -14.05 3.27 16.39
C THR A 105 -13.45 2.22 15.47
N LYS A 106 -13.68 2.37 14.15
CA LYS A 106 -13.24 1.41 13.12
C LYS A 106 -12.89 2.13 11.82
N VAL A 107 -11.77 1.77 11.19
CA VAL A 107 -11.32 2.32 9.90
C VAL A 107 -10.75 1.24 9.01
N VAL A 108 -10.82 1.47 7.69
CA VAL A 108 -9.99 0.73 6.72
C VAL A 108 -8.78 1.57 6.36
N PHE A 109 -7.60 1.02 6.50
CA PHE A 109 -6.36 1.60 6.01
C PHE A 109 -6.00 1.02 4.64
N PHE A 110 -5.60 1.89 3.72
CA PHE A 110 -5.00 1.52 2.44
C PHE A 110 -3.67 2.25 2.21
N ASP A 111 -2.66 1.52 1.74
CA ASP A 111 -1.44 2.14 1.24
C ASP A 111 -1.74 3.00 0.00
N ALA A 112 -0.99 4.07 -0.19
CA ALA A 112 -1.20 5.02 -1.31
C ALA A 112 -0.88 4.43 -2.70
N ASP A 113 -0.19 3.31 -2.77
CA ASP A 113 0.18 2.62 -4.01
C ASP A 113 -0.80 1.50 -4.43
N ILE A 114 -2.08 1.77 -4.21
CA ILE A 114 -3.19 0.87 -4.52
C ILE A 114 -4.11 1.48 -5.59
N VAL A 115 -4.74 0.64 -6.40
CA VAL A 115 -5.92 0.98 -7.20
C VAL A 115 -7.04 0.03 -6.79
N LEU A 116 -8.13 0.56 -6.24
CA LEU A 116 -9.28 -0.20 -5.79
C LEU A 116 -10.13 -0.66 -6.96
N GLN A 117 -10.67 -1.89 -6.88
CA GLN A 117 -11.54 -2.52 -7.88
C GLN A 117 -12.87 -3.00 -7.30
N LYS A 118 -12.99 -2.99 -5.97
CA LYS A 118 -14.23 -3.31 -5.24
C LYS A 118 -14.45 -2.30 -4.12
N ASP A 119 -15.72 -2.15 -3.74
CA ASP A 119 -16.15 -1.23 -2.69
C ASP A 119 -15.47 -1.57 -1.35
N PRO A 120 -14.77 -0.58 -0.72
CA PRO A 120 -14.20 -0.74 0.62
C PRO A 120 -15.23 -1.08 1.71
N ALA A 121 -16.50 -0.84 1.48
CA ALA A 121 -17.57 -1.24 2.40
C ALA A 121 -17.54 -2.75 2.69
N ILE A 122 -17.13 -3.56 1.73
CA ILE A 122 -17.04 -5.03 1.87
C ILE A 122 -16.07 -5.42 2.99
N ILE A 123 -14.87 -4.82 3.03
CA ILE A 123 -13.91 -5.08 4.11
C ILE A 123 -14.31 -4.34 5.39
N PHE A 124 -14.91 -3.14 5.28
CA PHE A 124 -15.35 -2.38 6.43
C PHE A 124 -16.44 -3.12 7.23
N ASP A 125 -17.30 -3.88 6.57
CA ASP A 125 -18.38 -4.62 7.20
C ASP A 125 -17.94 -5.95 7.85
N GLU A 126 -16.67 -6.36 7.63
CA GLU A 126 -16.11 -7.52 8.33
C GLU A 126 -16.16 -7.32 9.84
N ASN A 127 -16.49 -8.40 10.55
CA ASN A 127 -16.42 -8.41 12.00
C ASN A 127 -14.97 -8.63 12.45
N LEU A 128 -14.46 -7.75 13.31
CA LEU A 128 -13.12 -7.87 13.89
C LEU A 128 -13.07 -8.80 15.10
N ASP A 129 -14.24 -9.16 15.65
CA ASP A 129 -14.32 -9.89 16.92
C ASP A 129 -13.42 -9.23 17.99
N GLU A 130 -12.58 -9.99 18.66
CA GLU A 130 -11.61 -9.49 19.66
C GLU A 130 -10.24 -9.10 19.07
N ASN A 131 -10.10 -9.05 17.73
CA ASN A 131 -8.83 -8.76 17.09
C ASN A 131 -8.55 -7.26 16.96
N TYR A 132 -7.27 -6.89 16.89
CA TYR A 132 -6.83 -5.51 16.62
C TYR A 132 -7.07 -5.11 15.17
N VAL A 133 -6.78 -6.05 14.26
CA VAL A 133 -6.91 -5.83 12.82
C VAL A 133 -7.46 -7.06 12.11
N ALA A 134 -8.08 -6.83 10.94
CA ALA A 134 -8.26 -7.85 9.93
C ALA A 134 -7.41 -7.50 8.70
N ALA A 135 -6.60 -8.43 8.22
CA ALA A 135 -5.62 -8.23 7.18
C ALA A 135 -5.36 -9.51 6.36
N VAL A 136 -4.55 -9.40 5.33
CA VAL A 136 -4.11 -10.54 4.52
C VAL A 136 -2.76 -11.04 5.02
N ARG A 137 -2.62 -12.35 5.18
CA ARG A 137 -1.36 -12.98 5.56
C ARG A 137 -0.26 -12.66 4.54
N ASP A 138 0.94 -12.35 5.04
CA ASP A 138 2.09 -12.08 4.18
C ASP A 138 3.12 -13.21 4.23
N GLN A 139 3.24 -13.91 3.11
CA GLN A 139 4.20 -15.03 2.96
C GLN A 139 5.67 -14.58 2.91
N VAL A 140 5.95 -13.27 2.88
CA VAL A 140 7.32 -12.75 2.86
C VAL A 140 8.13 -13.21 4.08
N PHE A 141 7.45 -13.43 5.20
CA PHE A 141 8.06 -13.89 6.45
C PHE A 141 8.87 -15.18 6.28
N GLU A 142 8.46 -16.06 5.37
CA GLU A 142 9.18 -17.31 5.09
C GLU A 142 10.62 -17.07 4.62
N ASN A 143 10.86 -15.91 3.98
CA ASN A 143 12.17 -15.52 3.44
C ASN A 143 13.01 -14.68 4.42
N PHE A 144 12.55 -14.45 5.63
CA PHE A 144 13.30 -13.70 6.66
C PHE A 144 14.50 -14.47 7.15
N SER A 145 15.54 -13.73 7.58
CA SER A 145 16.65 -14.32 8.31
C SER A 145 16.18 -14.90 9.65
N GLU A 146 16.90 -15.89 10.17
CA GLU A 146 16.58 -16.46 11.49
C GLU A 146 16.66 -15.41 12.61
N GLU A 147 17.57 -14.43 12.49
CA GLU A 147 17.66 -13.30 13.40
C GLU A 147 16.39 -12.44 13.38
N ALA A 148 15.87 -12.11 12.20
CA ALA A 148 14.62 -11.34 12.07
C ALA A 148 13.41 -12.11 12.63
N LYS A 149 13.30 -13.41 12.33
CA LYS A 149 12.25 -14.28 12.88
C LYS A 149 12.31 -14.34 14.42
N LYS A 150 13.52 -14.52 14.97
CA LYS A 150 13.76 -14.53 16.42
C LYS A 150 13.41 -13.18 17.04
N THR A 151 13.77 -12.08 16.38
CA THR A 151 13.47 -10.72 16.86
C THR A 151 11.97 -10.46 16.92
N LEU A 152 11.20 -10.92 15.91
CA LEU A 152 9.75 -10.79 15.89
C LEU A 152 9.04 -11.73 16.86
N GLY A 153 9.61 -12.92 17.12
CA GLY A 153 9.06 -13.88 18.07
C GLY A 153 7.67 -14.41 17.70
N ILE A 154 7.39 -14.50 16.41
CA ILE A 154 6.15 -15.01 15.82
C ILE A 154 6.46 -16.00 14.71
N ASN A 155 5.45 -16.70 14.20
CA ASN A 155 5.57 -17.62 13.07
C ASN A 155 4.90 -17.07 11.81
N ALA A 156 5.08 -17.77 10.68
CA ALA A 156 4.58 -17.32 9.36
C ALA A 156 3.05 -17.15 9.28
N HIS A 157 2.29 -17.91 10.08
CA HIS A 157 0.83 -17.78 10.12
C HIS A 157 0.37 -16.56 10.91
N GLN A 158 1.23 -15.99 11.74
CA GLN A 158 0.94 -14.83 12.56
C GLN A 158 1.35 -13.50 11.88
N TYR A 159 1.99 -13.58 10.70
CA TYR A 159 2.52 -12.40 10.00
C TYR A 159 1.57 -11.93 8.89
N PHE A 160 1.08 -10.69 9.01
CA PHE A 160 0.18 -10.06 8.06
C PHE A 160 0.83 -8.89 7.31
N ASN A 161 0.27 -8.56 6.14
CA ASN A 161 0.65 -7.38 5.37
C ASN A 161 -0.13 -6.15 5.83
N THR A 162 0.56 -5.02 5.98
CA THR A 162 -0.01 -3.77 6.50
C THR A 162 -0.52 -2.81 5.43
N GLY A 163 -0.43 -3.17 4.16
CA GLY A 163 -0.90 -2.30 3.08
C GLY A 163 -2.43 -2.18 2.98
N VAL A 164 -3.16 -3.17 3.53
CA VAL A 164 -4.62 -3.16 3.67
C VAL A 164 -4.98 -3.72 5.03
N MET A 165 -5.64 -2.91 5.87
CA MET A 165 -6.05 -3.33 7.20
C MET A 165 -7.42 -2.74 7.56
N LEU A 166 -8.31 -3.57 8.06
CA LEU A 166 -9.45 -3.09 8.86
C LEU A 166 -8.96 -3.03 10.31
N VAL A 167 -9.11 -1.88 10.97
CA VAL A 167 -8.52 -1.61 12.29
C VAL A 167 -9.60 -1.32 13.33
N ASN A 168 -9.54 -2.01 14.48
CA ASN A 168 -10.32 -1.73 15.68
C ASN A 168 -9.64 -0.60 16.47
N LEU A 169 -10.04 0.64 16.24
CA LEU A 169 -9.41 1.79 16.89
C LEU A 169 -9.65 1.87 18.39
N ASN A 170 -10.75 1.32 18.91
CA ASN A 170 -10.96 1.29 20.34
C ASN A 170 -9.89 0.44 21.03
N LYS A 171 -9.69 -0.78 20.54
CA LYS A 171 -8.70 -1.70 21.08
C LYS A 171 -7.25 -1.20 20.81
N TRP A 172 -7.02 -0.66 19.61
CA TRP A 172 -5.74 -0.05 19.23
C TRP A 172 -5.28 1.05 20.18
N ARG A 173 -6.19 1.96 20.54
CA ARG A 173 -5.93 3.05 21.48
C ARG A 173 -5.81 2.58 22.91
N ALA A 174 -6.72 1.69 23.37
CA ALA A 174 -6.70 1.16 24.73
C ALA A 174 -5.37 0.46 25.08
N ASP A 175 -4.76 -0.18 24.11
CA ASP A 175 -3.54 -0.94 24.29
C ASP A 175 -2.27 -0.24 23.79
N ASP A 176 -2.33 1.05 23.43
CA ASP A 176 -1.21 1.89 22.96
C ASP A 176 -0.44 1.26 21.79
N ILE A 177 -1.12 0.65 20.81
CA ILE A 177 -0.47 -0.10 19.73
C ILE A 177 0.49 0.77 18.94
N SER A 178 0.12 2.00 18.56
CA SER A 178 1.00 2.93 17.84
C SER A 178 2.29 3.20 18.62
N LYS A 179 2.18 3.51 19.91
CA LYS A 179 3.33 3.82 20.77
C LYS A 179 4.27 2.64 20.94
N LYS A 180 3.71 1.45 21.18
CA LYS A 180 4.49 0.21 21.31
C LYS A 180 5.19 -0.16 20.00
N SER A 181 4.49 -0.02 18.87
CA SER A 181 5.04 -0.27 17.53
C SER A 181 6.15 0.71 17.16
N LEU A 182 5.96 2.00 17.46
CA LEU A 182 7.00 2.99 17.24
C LEU A 182 8.25 2.71 18.08
N LYS A 183 8.08 2.35 19.35
CA LYS A 183 9.21 1.97 20.22
C LYS A 183 9.99 0.80 19.62
N PHE A 184 9.31 -0.28 19.22
CA PHE A 184 9.95 -1.43 18.58
C PHE A 184 10.68 -1.01 17.29
N ALA A 185 10.00 -0.26 16.42
CA ALA A 185 10.57 0.20 15.16
C ALA A 185 11.86 1.02 15.36
N LEU A 186 11.90 1.91 16.36
CA LEU A 186 13.08 2.71 16.69
C LEU A 186 14.23 1.91 17.30
N GLU A 187 13.92 0.86 18.05
CA GLU A 187 14.93 0.03 18.72
C GLU A 187 15.48 -1.08 17.83
N LYS A 188 14.67 -1.60 16.89
CA LYS A 188 14.96 -2.82 16.11
C LYS A 188 15.02 -2.61 14.59
N TRP A 189 15.09 -1.35 14.13
CA TRP A 189 15.03 -0.97 12.72
C TRP A 189 16.06 -1.69 11.81
N ASN A 190 17.22 -2.08 12.35
CA ASN A 190 18.29 -2.75 11.62
C ASN A 190 18.21 -4.28 11.67
N LEU A 191 17.31 -4.84 12.47
CA LEU A 191 17.16 -6.27 12.67
C LEU A 191 15.98 -6.86 11.90
N THR A 192 15.09 -6.01 11.38
CA THR A 192 13.88 -6.42 10.67
C THR A 192 13.76 -5.67 9.34
N PRO A 193 13.30 -6.36 8.24
CA PRO A 193 13.38 -5.81 6.88
C PRO A 193 12.24 -4.85 6.50
N TYR A 194 11.07 -4.92 7.17
CA TYR A 194 9.85 -4.20 6.77
C TYR A 194 9.31 -3.27 7.88
N HIS A 195 10.17 -2.56 8.55
CA HIS A 195 9.94 -1.45 9.50
C HIS A 195 8.55 -1.38 10.19
N ASP A 196 7.58 -0.64 9.59
CA ASP A 196 6.22 -0.46 10.11
C ASP A 196 5.46 -1.79 10.17
N GLN A 197 5.56 -2.61 9.12
CA GLN A 197 4.91 -3.91 9.07
C GLN A 197 5.44 -4.85 10.16
N ASP A 198 6.76 -4.90 10.33
CA ASP A 198 7.39 -5.73 11.39
C ASP A 198 7.00 -5.24 12.78
N ALA A 199 6.93 -3.93 12.97
CA ALA A 199 6.55 -3.34 14.25
C ALA A 199 5.10 -3.68 14.65
N PHE A 200 4.15 -3.58 13.74
CA PHE A 200 2.77 -3.98 14.00
C PHE A 200 2.66 -5.48 14.28
N ASN A 201 3.31 -6.31 13.46
CA ASN A 201 3.30 -7.75 13.65
C ASN A 201 3.93 -8.18 14.99
N TYR A 202 5.02 -7.51 15.42
CA TYR A 202 5.64 -7.74 16.73
C TYR A 202 4.70 -7.42 17.89
N VAL A 203 4.00 -6.29 17.84
CA VAL A 203 3.13 -5.83 18.94
C VAL A 203 1.82 -6.63 18.98
N ILE A 204 1.22 -6.89 17.85
CA ILE A 204 -0.08 -7.58 17.72
C ILE A 204 0.06 -9.09 17.96
N LYS A 205 1.21 -9.69 17.65
CA LYS A 205 1.57 -11.08 17.98
C LYS A 205 0.51 -12.12 17.61
N GLY A 206 -0.02 -12.03 16.37
CA GLY A 206 -1.02 -12.98 15.90
C GLY A 206 -2.46 -12.71 16.37
N ASN A 207 -2.70 -11.65 17.13
CA ASN A 207 -4.07 -11.26 17.53
C ASN A 207 -4.73 -10.42 16.41
N TRP A 208 -4.88 -11.04 15.25
CA TRP A 208 -5.46 -10.47 14.05
C TRP A 208 -6.29 -11.52 13.30
N LYS A 209 -7.25 -11.07 12.50
CA LYS A 209 -8.13 -11.91 11.69
C LYS A 209 -7.65 -11.97 10.24
N GLU A 210 -7.53 -13.17 9.68
CA GLU A 210 -7.22 -13.33 8.26
C GLU A 210 -8.46 -13.06 7.42
N ILE A 211 -8.32 -12.19 6.41
CA ILE A 211 -9.34 -11.91 5.39
C ILE A 211 -8.95 -12.48 4.04
N SER A 212 -9.90 -12.44 3.09
CA SER A 212 -9.67 -12.92 1.72
C SER A 212 -8.39 -12.33 1.12
N PRO A 213 -7.50 -13.16 0.56
CA PRO A 213 -6.27 -12.70 -0.12
C PRO A 213 -6.56 -11.80 -1.33
N LEU A 214 -7.81 -11.72 -1.79
CA LEU A 214 -8.24 -10.81 -2.85
C LEU A 214 -8.12 -9.33 -2.44
N TRP A 215 -8.08 -9.04 -1.12
CA TRP A 215 -7.87 -7.68 -0.59
C TRP A 215 -6.42 -7.22 -0.60
N ASN A 216 -5.46 -8.10 -0.77
CA ASN A 216 -4.06 -7.69 -0.92
C ASN A 216 -3.27 -8.75 -1.71
N PRO A 217 -3.66 -8.97 -2.96
CA PRO A 217 -3.03 -9.98 -3.77
C PRO A 217 -1.62 -9.56 -4.13
N ARG A 218 -0.65 -10.44 -3.95
CA ARG A 218 0.72 -10.22 -4.42
C ARG A 218 0.85 -10.56 -5.90
N ILE A 219 1.20 -9.58 -6.71
CA ILE A 219 1.61 -9.82 -8.09
C ILE A 219 3.09 -10.21 -8.09
N LEU A 220 3.36 -11.50 -8.04
CA LEU A 220 4.71 -12.04 -8.19
C LEU A 220 5.05 -12.17 -9.68
N ASN A 221 5.25 -11.05 -10.37
CA ASN A 221 5.82 -11.03 -11.71
C ASN A 221 7.29 -10.64 -11.65
N LYS A 222 8.15 -11.53 -11.24
CA LYS A 222 9.58 -11.36 -11.51
C LYS A 222 9.85 -11.83 -12.93
N ILE A 223 10.14 -10.90 -13.79
CA ILE A 223 10.57 -11.19 -15.15
C ILE A 223 12.09 -11.16 -15.15
N VAL A 224 12.65 -12.30 -15.50
CA VAL A 224 14.06 -12.55 -15.64
C VAL A 224 14.64 -11.64 -16.71
N LEU A 225 15.63 -10.81 -16.35
CA LEU A 225 16.39 -9.98 -17.28
C LEU A 225 17.77 -10.56 -17.62
N ASP A 226 18.31 -11.51 -16.84
CA ASP A 226 19.71 -11.94 -16.90
C ASP A 226 19.93 -13.47 -17.00
N GLY A 227 18.98 -14.21 -17.62
CA GLY A 227 19.19 -15.64 -17.91
C GLY A 227 19.26 -16.60 -16.72
N LYS A 228 19.11 -16.12 -15.49
CA LYS A 228 19.01 -16.95 -14.29
C LYS A 228 17.53 -17.08 -13.91
N GLU A 229 16.95 -18.21 -14.21
CA GLU A 229 15.58 -18.54 -13.84
C GLU A 229 15.39 -18.54 -12.34
N LYS A 230 14.84 -17.45 -11.79
CA LYS A 230 14.07 -17.55 -10.56
C LYS A 230 12.61 -17.65 -10.97
N VAL A 231 12.15 -18.88 -11.15
CA VAL A 231 10.73 -19.18 -11.40
C VAL A 231 9.95 -18.79 -10.16
N TYR A 232 9.20 -17.70 -10.25
CA TYR A 232 8.17 -17.43 -9.26
C TYR A 232 6.97 -18.32 -9.59
N LYS A 233 6.60 -19.18 -8.64
CA LYS A 233 5.33 -19.90 -8.71
C LYS A 233 4.22 -18.87 -8.93
N LYS A 234 3.56 -18.99 -10.07
CA LYS A 234 2.36 -18.26 -10.41
C LYS A 234 1.38 -18.45 -9.24
N MET A 235 1.10 -17.41 -8.47
CA MET A 235 -0.09 -17.48 -7.64
C MET A 235 -1.28 -17.50 -8.61
N GLU A 236 -2.06 -18.59 -8.59
CA GLU A 236 -3.18 -18.87 -9.49
C GLU A 236 -4.37 -17.92 -9.36
N VAL A 237 -4.26 -16.89 -8.51
CA VAL A 237 -5.34 -15.98 -8.12
C VAL A 237 -5.49 -14.78 -9.07
N TYR A 238 -4.75 -14.71 -10.16
CA TYR A 238 -4.78 -13.55 -11.09
C TYR A 238 -5.36 -13.84 -12.46
N GLU A 239 -6.63 -14.15 -12.47
CA GLU A 239 -7.46 -13.72 -13.58
C GLU A 239 -7.79 -12.22 -13.38
N LYS A 240 -7.68 -11.43 -14.44
CA LYS A 240 -7.78 -9.96 -14.48
C LYS A 240 -8.98 -9.33 -13.75
N ASN A 241 -9.97 -10.11 -13.33
CA ASN A 241 -11.26 -9.66 -12.83
C ASN A 241 -11.61 -10.16 -11.42
N ILE A 242 -10.71 -10.83 -10.72
CA ILE A 242 -11.04 -11.49 -9.43
C ILE A 242 -10.51 -10.69 -8.23
N SER A 243 -9.40 -9.96 -8.34
CA SER A 243 -8.86 -9.18 -7.22
C SER A 243 -9.76 -8.00 -6.85
N TYR A 244 -9.81 -7.69 -5.55
CA TYR A 244 -10.58 -6.55 -5.04
C TYR A 244 -9.81 -5.23 -5.13
N LEU A 245 -8.50 -5.31 -5.33
CA LEU A 245 -7.63 -4.18 -5.60
C LEU A 245 -6.34 -4.62 -6.30
N ILE A 246 -5.60 -3.65 -6.81
CA ILE A 246 -4.24 -3.80 -7.32
C ILE A 246 -3.31 -3.11 -6.33
N HIS A 247 -2.45 -3.84 -5.65
CA HIS A 247 -1.40 -3.29 -4.80
C HIS A 247 -0.07 -3.34 -5.53
N TYR A 248 0.48 -2.18 -5.86
CA TYR A 248 1.78 -2.05 -6.52
C TYR A 248 2.92 -2.20 -5.53
N SER A 249 2.84 -3.21 -4.65
CA SER A 249 3.88 -3.50 -3.67
C SER A 249 5.20 -3.86 -4.33
N GLY A 250 6.32 -3.49 -3.71
CA GLY A 250 7.66 -3.76 -4.25
C GLY A 250 8.16 -2.74 -5.29
N PRO A 251 9.24 -3.05 -6.05
CA PRO A 251 9.96 -2.07 -6.87
C PRO A 251 9.29 -1.75 -8.22
N GLU A 252 8.38 -2.59 -8.71
CA GLU A 252 7.71 -2.43 -10.02
C GLU A 252 6.56 -1.43 -9.96
N LYS A 253 6.86 -0.17 -9.56
CA LYS A 253 5.87 0.89 -9.39
C LYS A 253 5.30 1.37 -10.74
N PRO A 254 3.97 1.60 -10.88
CA PRO A 254 3.34 2.00 -12.14
C PRO A 254 3.76 3.38 -12.61
N TRP A 255 4.24 4.24 -11.72
CA TRP A 255 4.78 5.57 -12.01
C TRP A 255 6.25 5.60 -12.39
N LEU A 256 6.88 4.44 -12.60
CA LEU A 256 8.19 4.34 -13.21
C LEU A 256 8.07 4.04 -14.70
N TYR A 257 8.87 4.73 -15.53
CA TYR A 257 8.92 4.48 -16.97
C TYR A 257 9.30 3.04 -17.27
N MET A 258 10.32 2.53 -16.60
CA MET A 258 10.87 1.17 -16.80
C MET A 258 9.95 0.06 -16.25
N SER A 259 8.94 0.39 -15.48
CA SER A 259 8.01 -0.61 -14.95
C SER A 259 7.29 -1.37 -16.06
N PHE A 260 7.27 -2.69 -15.91
CA PHE A 260 6.53 -3.63 -16.73
C PHE A 260 5.37 -4.28 -15.96
N HIS A 261 4.92 -3.64 -14.90
CA HIS A 261 3.78 -4.14 -14.12
C HIS A 261 2.57 -4.40 -15.03
N PRO A 262 1.97 -5.59 -15.02
CA PRO A 262 0.93 -5.98 -16.00
C PRO A 262 -0.31 -5.10 -15.92
N GLN A 263 -0.62 -4.57 -14.74
CA GLN A 263 -1.77 -3.70 -14.48
C GLN A 263 -1.37 -2.21 -14.38
N LYS A 264 -0.20 -1.81 -14.89
CA LYS A 264 0.23 -0.41 -14.93
C LYS A 264 -0.82 0.51 -15.60
N GLY A 265 -1.56 -0.03 -16.58
CA GLY A 265 -2.61 0.69 -17.31
C GLY A 265 -3.72 1.21 -16.40
N GLU A 266 -4.08 0.46 -15.34
CA GLU A 266 -5.14 0.85 -14.40
C GLU A 266 -4.75 2.11 -13.59
N TYR A 267 -3.51 2.19 -13.13
CA TYR A 267 -2.97 3.39 -12.50
C TYR A 267 -2.94 4.58 -13.48
N LEU A 268 -2.42 4.37 -14.69
CA LEU A 268 -2.28 5.42 -15.70
C LEU A 268 -3.63 5.95 -16.18
N LYS A 269 -4.69 5.17 -16.13
CA LYS A 269 -6.06 5.59 -16.44
C LYS A 269 -6.49 6.79 -15.58
N TYR A 270 -6.33 6.67 -14.27
CA TYR A 270 -6.68 7.74 -13.32
C TYR A 270 -5.66 8.89 -13.36
N LEU A 271 -4.37 8.61 -13.52
CA LEU A 271 -3.34 9.65 -13.65
C LEU A 271 -3.66 10.63 -14.80
N ARG A 272 -4.09 10.13 -15.96
CA ARG A 272 -4.37 10.95 -17.16
C ARG A 272 -5.54 11.91 -16.99
N ILE A 273 -6.48 11.60 -16.12
CA ILE A 273 -7.67 12.43 -15.87
C ILE A 273 -7.56 13.25 -14.58
N SER A 274 -6.48 13.10 -13.81
CA SER A 274 -6.20 13.92 -12.63
C SER A 274 -5.46 15.21 -12.99
N GLU A 275 -5.34 16.13 -12.04
CA GLU A 275 -4.47 17.30 -12.14
C GLU A 275 -2.97 16.95 -12.17
N PHE A 276 -2.62 15.69 -11.91
CA PHE A 276 -1.26 15.16 -12.06
C PHE A 276 -0.97 14.58 -13.46
N LYS A 277 -1.83 14.79 -14.45
CA LYS A 277 -1.71 14.25 -15.83
C LYS A 277 -0.40 14.56 -16.54
N ASN A 278 0.27 15.66 -16.16
CA ASN A 278 1.56 16.09 -16.71
C ASN A 278 2.76 15.47 -15.96
N TYR A 279 2.52 14.39 -15.19
CA TYR A 279 3.56 13.70 -14.43
C TYR A 279 4.72 13.25 -15.33
N LYS A 280 5.93 13.62 -14.92
CA LYS A 280 7.17 13.17 -15.60
C LYS A 280 7.71 11.95 -14.86
N PHE A 281 7.85 10.84 -15.56
CA PHE A 281 8.44 9.64 -14.98
C PHE A 281 9.88 9.91 -14.54
N PRO A 282 10.24 9.69 -13.26
CA PRO A 282 11.55 10.09 -12.72
C PRO A 282 12.71 9.34 -13.37
N ASP A 283 12.46 8.16 -13.89
CA ASP A 283 13.42 7.30 -14.58
C ASP A 283 13.37 7.41 -16.11
N TYR A 284 12.64 8.41 -16.67
CA TYR A 284 12.58 8.63 -18.12
C TYR A 284 13.81 9.37 -18.62
N ASN A 285 14.63 8.67 -19.39
CA ASN A 285 15.79 9.22 -20.08
C ASN A 285 16.11 8.38 -21.33
N LEU A 286 16.99 8.87 -22.20
CA LEU A 286 17.33 8.21 -23.46
C LEU A 286 17.85 6.77 -23.25
N LYS A 287 18.70 6.56 -22.24
CA LYS A 287 19.22 5.22 -21.88
C LYS A 287 18.08 4.26 -21.52
N ASN A 288 17.13 4.69 -20.70
CA ASN A 288 16.00 3.86 -20.29
C ASN A 288 14.99 3.66 -21.42
N LEU A 289 14.84 4.64 -22.32
CA LEU A 289 14.03 4.49 -23.53
C LEU A 289 14.55 3.32 -24.38
N ILE A 290 15.85 3.32 -24.72
CA ILE A 290 16.49 2.25 -25.51
C ILE A 290 16.43 0.92 -24.75
N LYS A 291 16.79 0.93 -23.46
CA LYS A 291 16.78 -0.27 -22.61
C LYS A 291 15.39 -0.92 -22.54
N LYS A 292 14.35 -0.12 -22.42
CA LYS A 292 12.96 -0.62 -22.37
C LYS A 292 12.56 -1.32 -23.66
N GLN A 293 12.92 -0.76 -24.81
CA GLN A 293 12.65 -1.40 -26.12
C GLN A 293 13.38 -2.76 -26.24
N ILE A 294 14.66 -2.82 -25.87
CA ILE A 294 15.44 -4.06 -25.88
C ILE A 294 14.79 -5.12 -24.96
N VAL A 295 14.43 -4.73 -23.75
CA VAL A 295 13.76 -5.63 -22.80
C VAL A 295 12.40 -6.11 -23.34
N ALA A 296 11.61 -5.23 -23.93
CA ALA A 296 10.33 -5.61 -24.53
C ALA A 296 10.47 -6.60 -25.67
N LEU A 297 11.48 -6.41 -26.54
CA LEU A 297 11.80 -7.35 -27.63
C LEU A 297 12.24 -8.72 -27.09
N ARG A 298 13.16 -8.74 -26.09
CA ARG A 298 13.61 -9.99 -25.44
C ARG A 298 12.44 -10.76 -24.82
N ARG A 299 11.50 -10.05 -24.19
CA ARG A 299 10.28 -10.64 -23.61
C ARG A 299 9.38 -11.27 -24.68
N LYS A 300 9.13 -10.56 -25.80
CA LYS A 300 8.35 -11.11 -26.90
C LYS A 300 9.00 -12.39 -27.45
N PHE A 301 10.32 -12.38 -27.61
CA PHE A 301 11.07 -13.53 -28.11
C PHE A 301 11.05 -14.73 -27.14
N TYR A 302 11.15 -14.48 -25.84
CA TYR A 302 11.05 -15.51 -24.80
C TYR A 302 9.67 -16.20 -24.81
N PHE A 303 8.59 -15.42 -24.86
CA PHE A 303 7.23 -15.98 -24.91
C PHE A 303 6.95 -16.71 -26.22
N PHE A 304 7.51 -16.22 -27.33
CA PHE A 304 7.41 -16.92 -28.61
C PHE A 304 8.10 -18.30 -28.57
N ARG A 305 9.33 -18.39 -28.06
CA ARG A 305 10.03 -19.66 -27.87
C ARG A 305 9.32 -20.62 -26.92
N LYS A 306 8.69 -20.11 -25.87
CA LYS A 306 7.93 -20.95 -24.96
C LYS A 306 6.66 -21.52 -25.60
N ARG A 307 5.99 -20.77 -26.47
CA ARG A 307 4.84 -21.28 -27.25
C ARG A 307 5.26 -22.42 -28.18
N LEU A 308 6.39 -22.31 -28.85
CA LEU A 308 6.91 -23.35 -29.77
C LEU A 308 7.37 -24.64 -29.05
N LYS A 309 7.54 -24.65 -27.74
CA LYS A 309 7.90 -25.87 -26.98
C LYS A 309 6.69 -26.60 -26.41
N PHE A 310 5.49 -26.05 -26.55
CA PHE A 310 4.21 -26.64 -26.10
C PHE A 310 3.26 -26.97 -27.27
N THR A 311 3.72 -26.76 -28.51
CA THR A 311 3.15 -27.34 -29.76
C THR A 311 4.06 -28.45 -30.23
#